data_2197d76a5566d47fa4d6bb283def9358
#
_entry.id   2197d76a5566d47fa4d6bb283def9358
#
_cell.length_a   1.000
_cell.length_b   1.000
_cell.length_c   1.000
_cell.angle_alpha   90.00
_cell.angle_beta   90.00
_cell.angle_gamma   90.00
#
_symmetry.space_group_name_H-M   'P 1'
#
loop_
_entity.id
_entity.type
_entity.pdbx_description
1 polymer ?
#
loop_
_entity_poly.entity_id
_entity_poly.type
_entity_poly.pdbx_seq_one_letter_code
_entity_poly.pdbx_strand_id
1 'polypeptide(L)'
;DIGITGNLKGQEEIALGETLRKAALSTNQGHEAIMQGVNTLVAQGMGASEAGQYASLLGKTATATNADMNDLAKMMYSLSNSLEIKGEANLKEALNRAAYGAKLGQFELKAMAQSLPTLTSLFAAKGIKGQEALTQIIASLEVGRGASGTDGEAVTNLVNWMSSMNRDNTTKAYEKAGVDYQKSMQNLVAKGYSTRATWPSRTPPAASIG
;
A
#
# COMPACT_ATOMS: atom_id res chain seq x y z
N ASP A 1 24.56 5.02 -6.99
CA ASP A 1 24.69 6.48 -7.02
C ASP A 1 23.39 7.10 -7.58
N ILE A 2 22.71 7.92 -6.76
CA ILE A 2 21.41 8.54 -7.13
C ILE A 2 21.57 9.46 -8.35
N GLY A 3 22.73 10.14 -8.46
CA GLY A 3 23.04 11.02 -9.60
C GLY A 3 23.00 10.27 -10.93
N ILE A 4 23.56 9.08 -10.98
CA ILE A 4 23.56 8.23 -12.19
C ILE A 4 22.17 7.67 -12.45
N THR A 5 21.52 7.09 -11.44
CA THR A 5 20.20 6.46 -11.59
C THR A 5 19.12 7.51 -11.87
N GLY A 6 19.20 8.69 -11.24
CA GLY A 6 18.25 9.79 -11.40
C GLY A 6 18.54 10.73 -12.57
N ASN A 7 19.61 10.48 -13.34
CA ASN A 7 20.08 11.35 -14.44
C ASN A 7 20.28 12.82 -14.03
N LEU A 8 20.68 13.06 -12.77
CA LEU A 8 20.99 14.40 -12.25
C LEU A 8 22.38 14.84 -12.65
N LYS A 9 22.57 16.13 -12.86
CA LYS A 9 23.87 16.72 -13.21
C LYS A 9 24.14 18.02 -12.45
N GLY A 10 25.40 18.18 -12.05
CA GLY A 10 25.90 19.44 -11.52
C GLY A 10 25.17 19.94 -10.28
N GLN A 11 24.50 21.09 -10.37
CA GLN A 11 23.84 21.73 -9.24
C GLN A 11 22.66 20.95 -8.66
N GLU A 12 21.95 20.18 -9.47
CA GLU A 12 20.82 19.35 -9.00
C GLU A 12 21.31 18.24 -8.08
N GLU A 13 22.44 17.61 -8.40
CA GLU A 13 23.05 16.57 -7.57
C GLU A 13 23.53 17.15 -6.23
N ILE A 14 24.16 18.34 -6.25
CA ILE A 14 24.59 19.04 -5.04
C ILE A 14 23.38 19.37 -4.16
N ALA A 15 22.33 19.96 -4.73
CA ALA A 15 21.10 20.34 -4.00
C ALA A 15 20.41 19.12 -3.39
N LEU A 16 20.35 18.00 -4.12
CA LEU A 16 19.83 16.74 -3.58
C LEU A 16 20.69 16.26 -2.41
N GLY A 17 22.02 16.23 -2.55
CA GLY A 17 22.94 15.84 -1.48
C GLY A 17 22.77 16.67 -0.21
N GLU A 18 22.56 17.98 -0.33
CA GLU A 18 22.25 18.84 0.82
C GLU A 18 20.91 18.52 1.46
N THR A 19 19.88 18.26 0.64
CA THR A 19 18.54 17.86 1.11
C THR A 19 18.60 16.56 1.91
N LEU A 20 19.32 15.56 1.40
CA LEU A 20 19.48 14.26 2.09
C LEU A 20 20.24 14.42 3.42
N ARG A 21 21.27 15.28 3.47
CA ARG A 21 22.00 15.55 4.69
C ARG A 21 21.13 16.24 5.73
N LYS A 22 20.35 17.25 5.33
CA LYS A 22 19.40 17.93 6.22
C LYS A 22 18.33 16.94 6.74
N ALA A 23 17.82 16.07 5.88
CA ALA A 23 16.88 15.03 6.28
C ALA A 23 17.49 14.08 7.32
N ALA A 24 18.72 13.60 7.11
CA ALA A 24 19.42 12.73 8.04
C ALA A 24 19.56 13.36 9.43
N LEU A 25 20.04 14.60 9.49
CA LEU A 25 20.22 15.34 10.73
C LEU A 25 18.89 15.59 11.46
N SER A 26 17.86 15.99 10.72
CA SER A 26 16.55 16.33 11.32
C SER A 26 15.73 15.14 11.77
N THR A 27 16.09 13.91 11.35
CA THR A 27 15.34 12.69 11.62
C THR A 27 16.10 11.68 12.48
N ASN A 28 17.29 12.04 12.92
CA ASN A 28 18.20 11.16 13.68
C ASN A 28 18.47 9.83 12.95
N GLN A 29 18.59 9.91 11.61
CA GLN A 29 18.95 8.78 10.75
C GLN A 29 20.38 8.96 10.20
N GLY A 30 21.04 7.85 9.91
CA GLY A 30 22.31 7.90 9.18
C GLY A 30 22.12 8.46 7.77
N HIS A 31 23.09 9.28 7.31
CA HIS A 31 23.04 9.84 5.95
C HIS A 31 22.94 8.75 4.88
N GLU A 32 23.66 7.64 5.07
CA GLU A 32 23.65 6.50 4.17
C GLU A 32 22.27 5.83 4.11
N ALA A 33 21.59 5.68 5.25
CA ALA A 33 20.23 5.12 5.30
C ALA A 33 19.21 5.99 4.54
N ILE A 34 19.27 7.32 4.72
CA ILE A 34 18.44 8.26 3.96
C ILE A 34 18.72 8.16 2.47
N MET A 35 20.00 8.16 2.09
CA MET A 35 20.45 8.00 0.70
C MET A 35 19.91 6.69 0.09
N GLN A 36 19.99 5.60 0.82
CA GLN A 36 19.51 4.28 0.39
C GLN A 36 18.00 4.26 0.17
N GLY A 37 17.23 4.86 1.07
CA GLY A 37 15.78 4.99 0.93
C GLY A 37 15.38 5.80 -0.31
N VAL A 38 16.01 6.97 -0.50
CA VAL A 38 15.77 7.81 -1.68
C VAL A 38 16.20 7.11 -2.98
N ASN A 39 17.37 6.43 -2.96
CA ASN A 39 17.79 5.62 -4.11
C ASN A 39 16.81 4.50 -4.46
N THR A 40 16.19 3.89 -3.44
CA THR A 40 15.14 2.88 -3.64
C THR A 40 13.91 3.48 -4.33
N LEU A 41 13.46 4.70 -3.96
CA LEU A 41 12.37 5.40 -4.65
C LEU A 41 12.71 5.66 -6.12
N VAL A 42 13.94 6.14 -6.39
CA VAL A 42 14.41 6.40 -7.76
C VAL A 42 14.52 5.12 -8.58
N ALA A 43 15.03 4.04 -7.99
CA ALA A 43 15.14 2.74 -8.64
C ALA A 43 13.76 2.12 -8.97
N GLN A 44 12.72 2.48 -8.21
CA GLN A 44 11.33 2.10 -8.50
C GLN A 44 10.70 2.94 -9.63
N GLY A 45 11.35 4.02 -10.08
CA GLY A 45 10.89 4.88 -11.17
C GLY A 45 10.40 6.27 -10.74
N MET A 46 10.56 6.66 -9.47
CA MET A 46 10.26 8.02 -9.03
C MET A 46 11.35 8.99 -9.52
N GLY A 47 10.98 10.19 -9.93
CA GLY A 47 11.96 11.22 -10.30
C GLY A 47 12.85 11.58 -9.11
N ALA A 48 14.15 11.78 -9.32
CA ALA A 48 15.13 12.01 -8.25
C ALA A 48 14.80 13.25 -7.40
N SER A 49 14.34 14.34 -8.02
CA SER A 49 13.91 15.54 -7.31
C SER A 49 12.69 15.27 -6.40
N GLU A 50 11.69 14.55 -6.91
CA GLU A 50 10.52 14.16 -6.14
C GLU A 50 10.90 13.21 -4.99
N ALA A 51 11.72 12.20 -5.27
CA ALA A 51 12.20 11.26 -4.26
C ALA A 51 12.96 11.97 -3.13
N GLY A 52 13.78 12.99 -3.48
CA GLY A 52 14.49 13.82 -2.51
C GLY A 52 13.57 14.59 -1.57
N GLN A 53 12.42 15.07 -2.06
CA GLN A 53 11.42 15.76 -1.21
C GLN A 53 10.86 14.83 -0.12
N TYR A 54 10.82 13.53 -0.35
CA TYR A 54 10.32 12.54 0.63
C TYR A 54 11.38 12.07 1.63
N ALA A 55 12.63 12.48 1.50
CA ALA A 55 13.72 12.05 2.38
C ALA A 55 13.43 12.30 3.88
N SER A 56 12.92 13.49 4.23
CA SER A 56 12.56 13.82 5.61
C SER A 56 11.38 12.99 6.10
N LEU A 57 10.38 12.73 5.26
CA LEU A 57 9.22 11.91 5.62
C LEU A 57 9.63 10.45 5.84
N LEU A 58 10.47 9.89 4.97
CA LEU A 58 11.06 8.55 5.14
C LEU A 58 11.81 8.44 6.46
N GLY A 59 12.72 9.37 6.73
CA GLY A 59 13.53 9.36 7.94
C GLY A 59 12.71 9.47 9.21
N LYS A 60 11.70 10.38 9.25
CA LYS A 60 10.77 10.51 10.39
C LYS A 60 9.98 9.23 10.63
N THR A 61 9.49 8.61 9.55
CA THR A 61 8.72 7.36 9.66
C THR A 61 9.61 6.23 10.16
N ALA A 62 10.82 6.07 9.62
CA ALA A 62 11.77 5.06 10.07
C ALA A 62 12.11 5.20 11.55
N THR A 63 12.38 6.43 12.02
CA THR A 63 12.67 6.72 13.44
C THR A 63 11.49 6.42 14.34
N ALA A 64 10.27 6.79 13.91
CA ALA A 64 9.07 6.61 14.72
C ALA A 64 8.62 5.14 14.82
N THR A 65 8.94 4.30 13.85
CA THR A 65 8.36 2.96 13.70
C THR A 65 9.39 1.83 13.73
N ASN A 66 10.66 2.18 13.71
CA ASN A 66 11.79 1.24 13.60
C ASN A 66 11.66 0.27 12.40
N ALA A 67 10.95 0.70 11.36
CA ALA A 67 10.82 -0.05 10.11
C ALA A 67 12.06 0.18 9.21
N ASP A 68 12.38 -0.81 8.38
CA ASP A 68 13.49 -0.70 7.44
C ASP A 68 13.27 0.40 6.40
N MET A 69 14.31 1.17 6.10
CA MET A 69 14.24 2.32 5.22
C MET A 69 13.86 1.93 3.78
N ASN A 70 14.37 0.80 3.28
CA ASN A 70 14.06 0.33 1.93
C ASN A 70 12.62 -0.17 1.84
N ASP A 71 12.14 -0.88 2.87
CA ASP A 71 10.77 -1.37 2.92
C ASP A 71 9.79 -0.18 2.98
N LEU A 72 10.10 0.86 3.77
CA LEU A 72 9.34 2.11 3.79
C LEU A 72 9.35 2.83 2.43
N ALA A 73 10.50 2.88 1.76
CA ALA A 73 10.59 3.49 0.44
C ALA A 73 9.74 2.74 -0.60
N LYS A 74 9.80 1.40 -0.62
CA LYS A 74 8.94 0.56 -1.47
C LYS A 74 7.47 0.77 -1.17
N MET A 75 7.10 0.82 0.10
CA MET A 75 5.74 1.11 0.54
C MET A 75 5.30 2.49 0.05
N MET A 76 6.08 3.55 0.29
CA MET A 76 5.75 4.90 -0.17
C MET A 76 5.58 4.98 -1.68
N TYR A 77 6.49 4.34 -2.43
CA TYR A 77 6.36 4.27 -3.89
C TYR A 77 5.05 3.58 -4.30
N SER A 78 4.70 2.47 -3.67
CA SER A 78 3.47 1.74 -4.00
C SER A 78 2.21 2.53 -3.65
N LEU A 79 2.21 3.28 -2.55
CA LEU A 79 1.12 4.20 -2.19
C LEU A 79 0.97 5.30 -3.24
N SER A 80 2.09 5.89 -3.69
CA SER A 80 2.08 6.94 -4.70
C SER A 80 1.69 6.43 -6.08
N ASN A 81 2.25 5.30 -6.51
CA ASN A 81 2.09 4.80 -7.87
C ASN A 81 0.82 3.93 -8.05
N SER A 82 0.60 2.97 -7.16
CA SER A 82 -0.53 2.04 -7.30
C SER A 82 -1.83 2.65 -6.79
N LEU A 83 -1.82 3.30 -5.63
CA LEU A 83 -3.02 3.93 -5.06
C LEU A 83 -3.19 5.39 -5.46
N GLU A 84 -2.27 5.97 -6.22
CA GLU A 84 -2.32 7.38 -6.67
C GLU A 84 -2.35 8.40 -5.52
N ILE A 85 -1.79 8.04 -4.36
CA ILE A 85 -1.66 8.93 -3.19
C ILE A 85 -0.41 9.78 -3.39
N LYS A 86 -0.52 10.90 -4.08
CA LYS A 86 0.60 11.76 -4.47
C LYS A 86 0.73 12.99 -3.57
N GLY A 87 1.97 13.46 -3.47
CA GLY A 87 2.35 14.65 -2.71
C GLY A 87 2.63 14.34 -1.23
N GLU A 88 3.54 15.12 -0.65
CA GLU A 88 4.08 14.87 0.70
C GLU A 88 2.98 14.84 1.78
N ALA A 89 2.02 15.76 1.72
CA ALA A 89 0.93 15.84 2.69
C ALA A 89 0.06 14.58 2.67
N ASN A 90 -0.31 14.10 1.48
CA ASN A 90 -1.14 12.90 1.31
C ASN A 90 -0.38 11.63 1.68
N LEU A 91 0.91 11.53 1.34
CA LEU A 91 1.76 10.40 1.75
C LEU A 91 1.99 10.39 3.27
N LYS A 92 2.19 11.55 3.87
CA LYS A 92 2.27 11.68 5.34
C LYS A 92 0.97 11.21 6.01
N GLU A 93 -0.19 11.60 5.48
CA GLU A 93 -1.47 11.11 5.97
C GLU A 93 -1.60 9.60 5.83
N ALA A 94 -1.21 9.03 4.68
CA ALA A 94 -1.22 7.60 4.43
C ALA A 94 -0.33 6.82 5.42
N LEU A 95 0.89 7.30 5.67
CA LEU A 95 1.81 6.70 6.65
C LEU A 95 1.26 6.81 8.08
N ASN A 96 0.66 7.94 8.43
CA ASN A 96 0.01 8.11 9.74
C ASN A 96 -1.17 7.14 9.91
N ARG A 97 -1.99 6.93 8.88
CA ARG A 97 -3.08 5.93 8.89
C ARG A 97 -2.55 4.52 9.09
N ALA A 98 -1.46 4.15 8.39
CA ALA A 98 -0.84 2.85 8.55
C ALA A 98 -0.25 2.67 9.97
N ALA A 99 0.45 3.68 10.48
CA ALA A 99 1.00 3.66 11.85
C ALA A 99 -0.10 3.61 12.92
N TYR A 100 -1.22 4.33 12.69
CA TYR A 100 -2.36 4.30 13.59
C TYR A 100 -3.06 2.93 13.59
N GLY A 101 -3.27 2.34 12.40
CA GLY A 101 -3.81 0.99 12.26
C GLY A 101 -2.95 -0.03 13.01
N ALA A 102 -1.63 0.00 12.77
CA ALA A 102 -0.68 -0.87 13.46
C ALA A 102 -0.70 -0.72 15.00
N LYS A 103 -0.96 0.50 15.50
CA LYS A 103 -1.09 0.76 16.94
C LYS A 103 -2.40 0.21 17.53
N LEU A 104 -3.48 0.22 16.77
CA LEU A 104 -4.78 -0.27 17.24
C LEU A 104 -4.95 -1.78 17.12
N GLY A 105 -4.27 -2.38 16.17
CA GLY A 105 -4.36 -3.79 15.84
C GLY A 105 -3.12 -4.59 16.26
N GLN A 106 -2.99 -5.76 15.67
CA GLN A 106 -1.88 -6.68 15.93
C GLN A 106 -0.92 -6.79 14.74
N PHE A 107 -1.16 -6.03 13.66
CA PHE A 107 -0.37 -6.06 12.44
C PHE A 107 0.63 -4.89 12.43
N GLU A 108 1.90 -5.18 12.67
CA GLU A 108 2.94 -4.17 12.83
C GLU A 108 3.21 -3.36 11.54
N LEU A 109 3.57 -2.08 11.67
CA LEU A 109 3.92 -1.24 10.51
C LEU A 109 5.09 -1.79 9.71
N LYS A 110 6.07 -2.43 10.37
CA LYS A 110 7.17 -3.11 9.68
C LYS A 110 6.66 -4.18 8.72
N ALA A 111 5.73 -5.00 9.15
CA ALA A 111 5.09 -6.02 8.31
C ALA A 111 4.20 -5.39 7.22
N MET A 112 3.52 -4.26 7.52
CA MET A 112 2.79 -3.49 6.52
C MET A 112 3.72 -2.95 5.43
N ALA A 113 4.89 -2.42 5.80
CA ALA A 113 5.86 -1.89 4.84
C ALA A 113 6.33 -2.95 3.83
N GLN A 114 6.45 -4.19 4.27
CA GLN A 114 6.83 -5.32 3.41
C GLN A 114 5.68 -5.84 2.53
N SER A 115 4.45 -5.79 3.00
CA SER A 115 3.29 -6.39 2.32
C SER A 115 2.48 -5.42 1.48
N LEU A 116 2.44 -4.14 1.84
CA LEU A 116 1.66 -3.11 1.13
C LEU A 116 2.01 -2.98 -0.36
N PRO A 117 3.27 -3.11 -0.83
CA PRO A 117 3.56 -3.08 -2.26
C PRO A 117 2.75 -4.09 -3.08
N THR A 118 2.58 -5.30 -2.57
CA THR A 118 1.77 -6.35 -3.21
C THR A 118 0.27 -6.03 -3.12
N LEU A 119 -0.21 -5.67 -1.93
CA LEU A 119 -1.63 -5.46 -1.67
C LEU A 119 -2.17 -4.23 -2.40
N THR A 120 -1.42 -3.12 -2.44
CA THR A 120 -1.82 -1.91 -3.17
C THR A 120 -1.99 -2.18 -4.65
N SER A 121 -1.10 -2.97 -5.25
CA SER A 121 -1.20 -3.37 -6.66
C SER A 121 -2.44 -4.22 -6.93
N LEU A 122 -2.78 -5.15 -6.04
CA LEU A 122 -3.98 -5.98 -6.16
C LEU A 122 -5.28 -5.16 -6.02
N PHE A 123 -5.31 -4.19 -5.10
CA PHE A 123 -6.45 -3.29 -4.95
C PHE A 123 -6.59 -2.34 -6.15
N ALA A 124 -5.48 -1.76 -6.61
CA ALA A 124 -5.45 -0.90 -7.79
C ALA A 124 -5.93 -1.62 -9.06
N ALA A 125 -5.54 -2.88 -9.26
CA ALA A 125 -6.00 -3.71 -10.37
C ALA A 125 -7.52 -3.94 -10.36
N LYS A 126 -8.18 -3.75 -9.21
CA LYS A 126 -9.64 -3.81 -9.07
C LYS A 126 -10.31 -2.43 -9.06
N GLY A 127 -9.58 -1.37 -9.43
CA GLY A 127 -10.07 0.00 -9.47
C GLY A 127 -10.22 0.65 -8.08
N ILE A 128 -9.69 0.05 -7.01
CA ILE A 128 -9.78 0.59 -5.65
C ILE A 128 -8.49 1.35 -5.38
N LYS A 129 -8.56 2.66 -5.24
CA LYS A 129 -7.42 3.58 -5.12
C LYS A 129 -7.62 4.61 -4.01
N GLY A 130 -6.59 5.43 -3.77
CA GLY A 130 -6.62 6.53 -2.81
C GLY A 130 -6.53 6.10 -1.35
N GLN A 131 -6.77 7.08 -0.47
CA GLN A 131 -6.71 6.91 0.99
C GLN A 131 -7.75 5.88 1.50
N GLU A 132 -8.88 5.79 0.83
CA GLU A 132 -9.91 4.81 1.18
C GLU A 132 -9.43 3.37 0.93
N ALA A 133 -8.79 3.12 -0.22
CA ALA A 133 -8.19 1.83 -0.52
C ALA A 133 -7.17 1.42 0.55
N LEU A 134 -6.29 2.34 0.95
CA LEU A 134 -5.33 2.10 2.02
C LEU A 134 -6.02 1.73 3.34
N THR A 135 -7.06 2.48 3.73
CA THR A 135 -7.83 2.20 4.94
C THR A 135 -8.46 0.81 4.89
N GLN A 136 -9.00 0.40 3.73
CA GLN A 136 -9.57 -0.93 3.53
C GLN A 136 -8.51 -2.03 3.62
N ILE A 137 -7.31 -1.81 3.06
CA ILE A 137 -6.19 -2.76 3.14
C ILE A 137 -5.79 -2.94 4.61
N ILE A 138 -5.54 -1.84 5.34
CA ILE A 138 -5.15 -1.87 6.75
C ILE A 138 -6.20 -2.61 7.57
N ALA A 139 -7.48 -2.23 7.47
CA ALA A 139 -8.56 -2.90 8.18
C ALA A 139 -8.65 -4.40 7.87
N SER A 140 -8.37 -4.79 6.61
CA SER A 140 -8.37 -6.20 6.21
C SER A 140 -7.21 -6.98 6.80
N LEU A 141 -6.03 -6.36 6.90
CA LEU A 141 -4.86 -6.95 7.54
C LEU A 141 -5.10 -7.15 9.03
N GLU A 142 -5.66 -6.14 9.72
CA GLU A 142 -5.95 -6.23 11.15
C GLU A 142 -6.99 -7.32 11.46
N VAL A 143 -8.08 -7.38 10.69
CA VAL A 143 -9.09 -8.44 10.82
C VAL A 143 -8.48 -9.80 10.48
N GLY A 144 -7.70 -9.88 9.40
CA GLY A 144 -7.01 -11.10 8.99
C GLY A 144 -6.02 -11.57 10.05
N ARG A 145 -5.29 -10.65 10.70
CA ARG A 145 -4.33 -10.96 11.76
C ARG A 145 -5.02 -11.53 13.01
N GLY A 146 -6.18 -11.01 13.36
CA GLY A 146 -6.97 -11.57 14.46
C GLY A 146 -7.46 -13.02 14.22
N ALA A 147 -7.53 -13.44 12.96
CA ALA A 147 -7.92 -14.79 12.55
C ALA A 147 -6.73 -15.69 12.12
N SER A 148 -5.51 -15.18 12.19
CA SER A 148 -4.28 -15.85 11.72
C SER A 148 -3.23 -15.91 12.82
N GLY A 149 -2.35 -16.90 12.77
CA GLY A 149 -1.26 -17.06 13.73
C GLY A 149 -0.12 -16.05 13.55
N THR A 150 0.10 -15.56 12.31
CA THR A 150 1.20 -14.68 11.93
C THR A 150 0.77 -13.59 10.95
N ASP A 151 1.57 -12.51 10.84
CA ASP A 151 1.36 -11.44 9.85
C ASP A 151 1.46 -11.99 8.42
N GLY A 152 2.43 -12.87 8.14
CA GLY A 152 2.60 -13.49 6.83
C GLY A 152 1.40 -14.34 6.42
N GLU A 153 0.78 -15.05 7.35
CA GLU A 153 -0.45 -15.81 7.09
C GLU A 153 -1.64 -14.88 6.80
N ALA A 154 -1.80 -13.80 7.54
CA ALA A 154 -2.84 -12.80 7.29
C ALA A 154 -2.70 -12.18 5.88
N VAL A 155 -1.47 -11.82 5.48
CA VAL A 155 -1.18 -11.32 4.13
C VAL A 155 -1.51 -12.36 3.06
N THR A 156 -1.05 -13.60 3.25
CA THR A 156 -1.29 -14.70 2.31
C THR A 156 -2.78 -14.95 2.13
N ASN A 157 -3.54 -14.98 3.22
CA ASN A 157 -4.98 -15.15 3.19
C ASN A 157 -5.68 -14.01 2.44
N LEU A 158 -5.26 -12.75 2.67
CA LEU A 158 -5.81 -11.60 1.97
C LEU A 158 -5.48 -11.62 0.47
N VAL A 159 -4.24 -11.94 0.10
CA VAL A 159 -3.80 -12.09 -1.30
C VAL A 159 -4.60 -13.21 -1.99
N ASN A 160 -4.73 -14.36 -1.37
CA ASN A 160 -5.50 -15.48 -1.89
C ASN A 160 -6.97 -15.13 -2.08
N TRP A 161 -7.55 -14.44 -1.09
CA TRP A 161 -8.94 -13.98 -1.18
C TRP A 161 -9.13 -12.99 -2.33
N MET A 162 -8.28 -11.96 -2.44
CA MET A 162 -8.32 -10.98 -3.53
C MET A 162 -8.13 -11.63 -4.91
N SER A 163 -7.23 -12.59 -5.00
CA SER A 163 -6.94 -13.30 -6.26
C SER A 163 -8.07 -14.26 -6.65
N SER A 164 -8.79 -14.83 -5.69
CA SER A 164 -9.90 -15.76 -5.95
C SER A 164 -11.18 -15.07 -6.39
N MET A 165 -11.32 -13.78 -6.14
CA MET A 165 -12.55 -13.03 -6.49
C MET A 165 -12.93 -13.09 -7.98
N ASN A 166 -11.94 -13.19 -8.88
CA ASN A 166 -12.14 -13.20 -10.33
C ASN A 166 -11.81 -14.56 -10.98
N ARG A 167 -11.73 -15.64 -10.19
CA ARG A 167 -11.50 -16.97 -10.76
C ARG A 167 -12.78 -17.49 -11.44
N ASP A 168 -12.60 -18.21 -12.54
CA ASP A 168 -13.68 -18.82 -13.30
C ASP A 168 -14.65 -19.63 -12.43
N ASN A 169 -14.15 -20.35 -11.44
CA ASN A 169 -14.97 -21.11 -10.52
C ASN A 169 -15.90 -20.22 -9.68
N THR A 170 -15.41 -19.05 -9.26
CA THR A 170 -16.22 -18.07 -8.52
C THR A 170 -17.29 -17.47 -9.43
N THR A 171 -16.90 -17.04 -10.63
CA THR A 171 -17.80 -16.48 -11.63
C THR A 171 -18.89 -17.48 -12.02
N LYS A 172 -18.50 -18.74 -12.32
CA LYS A 172 -19.43 -19.83 -12.65
C LYS A 172 -20.38 -20.19 -11.50
N ALA A 173 -19.93 -20.07 -10.24
CA ALA A 173 -20.78 -20.30 -9.08
C ALA A 173 -21.88 -19.23 -8.97
N TYR A 174 -21.58 -17.97 -9.27
CA TYR A 174 -22.55 -16.90 -9.32
C TYR A 174 -23.50 -17.02 -10.51
N GLU A 175 -22.99 -17.39 -11.69
CA GLU A 175 -23.78 -17.65 -12.89
C GLU A 175 -24.81 -18.77 -12.66
N LYS A 176 -24.40 -19.87 -12.00
CA LYS A 176 -25.31 -20.95 -11.59
C LYS A 176 -26.39 -20.50 -10.62
N ALA A 177 -26.09 -19.48 -9.81
CA ALA A 177 -27.05 -18.84 -8.92
C ALA A 177 -27.93 -17.77 -9.62
N GLY A 178 -27.82 -17.62 -10.95
CA GLY A 178 -28.56 -16.62 -11.73
C GLY A 178 -28.03 -15.20 -11.61
N VAL A 179 -26.81 -15.01 -11.11
CA VAL A 179 -26.18 -13.70 -10.93
C VAL A 179 -25.07 -13.52 -11.95
N ASP A 180 -25.22 -12.55 -12.86
CA ASP A 180 -24.11 -12.07 -13.69
C ASP A 180 -23.16 -11.25 -12.81
N TYR A 181 -22.14 -11.94 -12.29
CA TYR A 181 -21.18 -11.37 -11.37
C TYR A 181 -20.42 -10.19 -11.98
N GLN A 182 -19.93 -10.32 -13.21
CA GLN A 182 -19.11 -9.27 -13.85
C GLN A 182 -19.94 -8.02 -14.11
N LYS A 183 -21.13 -8.15 -14.65
CA LYS A 183 -22.04 -7.03 -14.91
C LYS A 183 -22.51 -6.37 -13.62
N SER A 184 -22.78 -7.16 -12.58
CA SER A 184 -23.15 -6.64 -11.26
C SER A 184 -22.00 -5.82 -10.65
N MET A 185 -20.76 -6.31 -10.73
CA MET A 185 -19.59 -5.60 -10.23
C MET A 185 -19.33 -4.32 -11.02
N GLN A 186 -19.41 -4.35 -12.36
CA GLN A 186 -19.26 -3.16 -13.20
C GLN A 186 -20.31 -2.09 -12.85
N ASN A 187 -21.56 -2.48 -12.69
CA ASN A 187 -22.63 -1.57 -12.33
C ASN A 187 -22.43 -0.92 -10.95
N LEU A 188 -21.92 -1.68 -10.00
CA LEU A 188 -21.66 -1.18 -8.65
C LEU A 188 -20.45 -0.23 -8.61
N VAL A 189 -19.39 -0.56 -9.33
CA VAL A 189 -18.23 0.33 -9.51
C VAL A 189 -18.64 1.63 -10.22
N ALA A 190 -19.45 1.54 -11.26
CA ALA A 190 -19.99 2.70 -11.97
C ALA A 190 -20.85 3.61 -11.09
N LYS A 191 -21.49 3.06 -10.04
CA LYS A 191 -22.24 3.79 -9.02
C LYS A 191 -21.36 4.33 -7.87
N GLY A 192 -20.04 4.21 -7.94
CA GLY A 192 -19.11 4.68 -6.94
C GLY A 192 -18.91 3.75 -5.73
N TYR A 193 -19.42 2.51 -5.79
CA TYR A 193 -19.15 1.52 -4.74
C TYR A 193 -17.78 0.87 -4.99
N SER A 194 -17.00 0.68 -3.92
CA SER A 194 -15.80 -0.15 -4.03
C SER A 194 -16.17 -1.61 -4.27
N THR A 195 -15.31 -2.36 -4.95
CA THR A 195 -15.52 -3.79 -5.21
C THR A 195 -15.70 -4.61 -3.93
N ARG A 196 -15.24 -4.10 -2.79
CA ARG A 196 -15.40 -4.73 -1.48
C ARG A 196 -16.78 -4.46 -0.86
N ALA A 197 -17.31 -3.24 -0.98
CA ALA A 197 -18.64 -2.89 -0.47
C ALA A 197 -19.76 -3.64 -1.19
N THR A 198 -19.46 -4.17 -2.37
CA THR A 198 -20.40 -4.88 -3.24
C THR A 198 -20.34 -6.40 -3.08
N TRP A 199 -19.43 -6.90 -2.23
CA TRP A 199 -19.38 -8.33 -1.94
C TRP A 199 -20.57 -8.72 -1.07
N PRO A 200 -21.46 -9.64 -1.54
CA PRO A 200 -22.57 -10.10 -0.72
C PRO A 200 -22.00 -10.74 0.56
N SER A 201 -22.44 -10.23 1.71
CA SER A 201 -22.22 -10.92 2.97
C SER A 201 -22.60 -12.39 2.80
N ARG A 202 -21.74 -13.30 3.18
CA ARG A 202 -21.95 -14.75 3.10
C ARG A 202 -23.06 -15.19 4.08
N THR A 203 -24.26 -14.82 3.81
CA THR A 203 -25.43 -15.57 4.27
C THR A 203 -25.96 -16.30 3.04
N PRO A 204 -25.72 -17.62 2.91
CA PRO A 204 -26.49 -18.37 1.91
C PRO A 204 -27.98 -18.14 2.20
N PRO A 205 -28.82 -17.95 1.18
CA PRO A 205 -30.25 -17.93 1.41
C PRO A 205 -30.62 -19.21 2.18
N ALA A 206 -31.34 -19.04 3.28
CA ALA A 206 -31.85 -20.16 4.04
C ALA A 206 -32.55 -21.08 3.04
N ALA A 207 -32.07 -22.30 2.92
CA ALA A 207 -32.72 -23.31 2.12
C ALA A 207 -34.15 -23.43 2.67
N SER A 208 -35.12 -22.98 1.91
CA SER A 208 -36.54 -23.29 2.20
C SER A 208 -36.69 -24.79 2.07
N ILE A 209 -36.69 -25.47 3.21
CA ILE A 209 -37.11 -26.86 3.32
C ILE A 209 -38.61 -26.80 3.12
N GLY A 210 -39.07 -27.15 1.91
CA GLY A 210 -40.42 -27.48 1.58
C GLY A 210 -40.51 -28.98 1.40
#